data_c2914e8d41cf5f2d7ddc0a0755a5c173
#
_entry.id   c2914e8d41cf5f2d7ddc0a0755a5c173
#
_cell.length_a   1.000
_cell.length_b   1.000
_cell.length_c   1.000
_cell.angle_alpha   90.00
_cell.angle_beta   90.00
_cell.angle_gamma   90.00
#
_symmetry.space_group_name_H-M   'P 1'
#
loop_
_entity.id
_entity.type
_entity.pdbx_description
1 polymer ?
#
loop_
_entity_poly.entity_id
_entity_poly.type
_entity_poly.pdbx_seq_one_letter_code
_entity_poly.pdbx_strand_id
1 'polypeptide(L)'
;VATSPTAALWFLPFVVPIALWVAWSDMKFMKIPNKAVMALALVFLVVGPMALPLEDWLWRGLHLLVVLVIGFLMNLGRMVGAGDAKFAAAMAPFFALGDLRLAIGLLAASLLGAFASHRGLGLVPPFRSATAEWESWRRRDFPMGLALAGMLILYLLVAILDG
;
A
#
# COMPACT_ATOMS: atom_id res chain seq x y z
N VAL A 1 -13.17 -5.97 12.40
CA VAL A 1 -11.74 -5.91 12.04
C VAL A 1 -10.90 -6.12 13.29
N ALA A 2 -9.78 -6.83 13.19
CA ALA A 2 -8.92 -7.10 14.35
C ALA A 2 -8.00 -5.90 14.71
N THR A 3 -7.81 -4.95 13.80
CA THR A 3 -7.15 -3.68 14.11
C THR A 3 -8.15 -2.73 14.75
N SER A 4 -7.83 -2.20 15.94
CA SER A 4 -8.73 -1.28 16.63
C SER A 4 -8.87 0.07 15.89
N PRO A 5 -10.05 0.74 15.98
CA PRO A 5 -10.25 2.08 15.42
C PRO A 5 -9.22 3.09 15.91
N THR A 6 -8.87 3.02 17.20
CA THR A 6 -7.86 3.90 17.79
C THR A 6 -6.49 3.71 17.13
N ALA A 7 -6.05 2.47 16.91
CA ALA A 7 -4.79 2.20 16.23
C ALA A 7 -4.81 2.71 14.80
N ALA A 8 -5.91 2.49 14.08
CA ALA A 8 -6.06 2.99 12.72
C ALA A 8 -6.03 4.53 12.64
N LEU A 9 -6.65 5.22 13.61
CA LEU A 9 -6.61 6.68 13.72
C LEU A 9 -5.19 7.22 13.98
N TRP A 10 -4.37 6.51 14.78
CA TRP A 10 -2.97 6.87 14.99
C TRP A 10 -2.13 6.77 13.72
N PHE A 11 -2.36 5.74 12.91
CA PHE A 11 -1.59 5.49 11.70
C PHE A 11 -2.04 6.35 10.51
N LEU A 12 -3.33 6.60 10.36
CA LEU A 12 -3.91 7.21 9.16
C LEU A 12 -3.27 8.54 8.74
N PRO A 13 -3.02 9.51 9.65
CA PRO A 13 -2.45 10.81 9.27
C PRO A 13 -1.08 10.74 8.61
N PHE A 14 -0.30 9.72 8.95
CA PHE A 14 1.04 9.50 8.41
C PHE A 14 1.01 8.60 7.18
N VAL A 15 0.16 7.58 7.20
CA VAL A 15 0.05 6.59 6.13
C VAL A 15 -0.54 7.20 4.86
N VAL A 16 -1.59 8.02 4.98
CA VAL A 16 -2.28 8.59 3.80
C VAL A 16 -1.34 9.42 2.92
N PRO A 17 -0.56 10.38 3.44
CA PRO A 17 0.38 11.14 2.60
C PRO A 17 1.42 10.26 1.92
N ILE A 18 1.94 9.24 2.62
CA ILE A 18 2.93 8.32 2.06
C ILE A 18 2.31 7.46 0.96
N ALA A 19 1.11 6.92 1.20
CA ALA A 19 0.39 6.10 0.23
C ALA A 19 0.02 6.89 -1.03
N LEU A 20 -0.44 8.13 -0.88
CA LEU A 20 -0.71 9.04 -2.01
C LEU A 20 0.56 9.37 -2.79
N TRP A 21 1.69 9.57 -2.09
CA TRP A 21 2.98 9.77 -2.75
C TRP A 21 3.39 8.53 -3.57
N VAL A 22 3.23 7.34 -3.02
CA VAL A 22 3.52 6.08 -3.73
C VAL A 22 2.63 5.93 -4.96
N ALA A 23 1.31 6.12 -4.81
CA ALA A 23 0.35 6.05 -5.91
C ALA A 23 0.70 7.03 -7.04
N TRP A 24 0.98 8.29 -6.68
CA TRP A 24 1.37 9.32 -7.65
C TRP A 24 2.70 8.99 -8.33
N SER A 25 3.71 8.58 -7.57
CA SER A 25 5.03 8.24 -8.11
C SER A 25 4.97 7.05 -9.05
N ASP A 26 4.18 6.05 -8.70
CA ASP A 26 4.04 4.85 -9.52
C ASP A 26 3.27 5.15 -10.81
N MET A 27 2.22 5.94 -10.75
CA MET A 27 1.53 6.42 -11.96
C MET A 27 2.41 7.26 -12.86
N LYS A 28 3.20 8.17 -12.29
CA LYS A 28 4.02 9.11 -13.08
C LYS A 28 5.29 8.46 -13.62
N PHE A 29 5.99 7.67 -12.81
CA PHE A 29 7.33 7.17 -13.11
C PHE A 29 7.43 5.64 -13.21
N MET A 30 6.33 4.91 -12.92
CA MET A 30 6.31 3.45 -12.79
C MET A 30 7.40 2.96 -11.80
N LYS A 31 7.53 3.69 -10.68
CA LYS A 31 8.53 3.43 -9.64
C LYS A 31 8.00 3.81 -8.26
N ILE A 32 8.17 2.91 -7.30
CA ILE A 32 7.94 3.18 -5.89
C ILE A 32 9.25 3.69 -5.26
N PRO A 33 9.28 4.91 -4.70
CA PRO A 33 10.49 5.47 -4.11
C PRO A 33 10.90 4.70 -2.84
N ASN A 34 12.17 4.31 -2.72
CA ASN A 34 12.66 3.69 -1.48
C ASN A 34 12.45 4.59 -0.25
N LYS A 35 12.50 5.92 -0.42
CA LYS A 35 12.22 6.88 0.66
C LYS A 35 10.79 6.74 1.19
N ALA A 36 9.79 6.49 0.34
CA ALA A 36 8.42 6.25 0.76
C ALA A 36 8.28 4.92 1.51
N VAL A 37 8.94 3.86 1.03
CA VAL A 37 9.00 2.56 1.71
C VAL A 37 9.62 2.70 3.11
N MET A 38 10.75 3.40 3.21
CA MET A 38 11.43 3.64 4.50
C MET A 38 10.58 4.52 5.43
N ALA A 39 9.92 5.55 4.89
CA ALA A 39 9.03 6.41 5.68
C ALA A 39 7.85 5.60 6.26
N LEU A 40 7.25 4.70 5.46
CA LEU A 40 6.16 3.84 5.94
C LEU A 40 6.64 2.89 7.04
N ALA A 41 7.78 2.24 6.86
CA ALA A 41 8.38 1.38 7.89
C ALA A 41 8.70 2.18 9.17
N LEU A 42 9.22 3.41 9.04
CA LEU A 42 9.49 4.30 10.17
C LEU A 42 8.22 4.70 10.91
N VAL A 43 7.12 4.98 10.20
CA VAL A 43 5.80 5.24 10.83
C VAL A 43 5.40 4.06 11.71
N PHE A 44 5.52 2.82 11.23
CA PHE A 44 5.20 1.66 12.06
C PHE A 44 6.13 1.54 13.29
N LEU A 45 7.43 1.79 13.13
CA LEU A 45 8.40 1.70 14.23
C LEU A 45 8.17 2.76 15.31
N VAL A 46 7.79 3.98 14.93
CA VAL A 46 7.66 5.12 15.86
C VAL A 46 6.25 5.24 16.42
N VAL A 47 5.24 5.14 15.55
CA VAL A 47 3.84 5.30 15.96
C VAL A 47 3.26 3.99 16.51
N GLY A 48 3.76 2.85 16.03
CA GLY A 48 3.27 1.52 16.41
C GLY A 48 3.26 1.27 17.93
N PRO A 49 4.33 1.56 18.69
CA PRO A 49 4.33 1.38 20.16
C PRO A 49 3.31 2.26 20.89
N MET A 50 2.84 3.34 20.27
CA MET A 50 1.81 4.23 20.82
C MET A 50 0.40 3.78 20.46
N ALA A 51 0.27 3.14 19.29
CA ALA A 51 -0.99 2.73 18.71
C ALA A 51 -1.41 1.29 19.09
N LEU A 52 -0.46 0.42 19.39
CA LEU A 52 -0.66 -1.02 19.59
C LEU A 52 -0.08 -1.48 20.94
N PRO A 53 -0.65 -2.52 21.57
CA PRO A 53 0.02 -3.24 22.64
C PRO A 53 1.41 -3.72 22.18
N LEU A 54 2.38 -3.75 23.10
CA LEU A 54 3.78 -4.08 22.78
C LEU A 54 3.90 -5.46 22.10
N GLU A 55 3.14 -6.45 22.59
CA GLU A 55 3.13 -7.79 22.00
C GLU A 55 2.65 -7.77 20.55
N ASP A 56 1.53 -7.09 20.27
CA ASP A 56 0.98 -6.95 18.91
C ASP A 56 1.95 -6.21 17.99
N TRP A 57 2.58 -5.15 18.49
CA TRP A 57 3.56 -4.39 17.71
C TRP A 57 4.76 -5.24 17.32
N LEU A 58 5.32 -6.00 18.26
CA LEU A 58 6.44 -6.91 17.98
C LEU A 58 6.04 -8.00 16.99
N TRP A 59 4.87 -8.62 17.21
CA TRP A 59 4.35 -9.66 16.34
C TRP A 59 4.08 -9.17 14.93
N ARG A 60 3.47 -7.99 14.79
CA ARG A 60 3.24 -7.37 13.48
C ARG A 60 4.54 -6.95 12.80
N GLY A 61 5.58 -6.61 13.56
CA GLY A 61 6.92 -6.38 13.02
C GLY A 61 7.48 -7.59 12.25
N LEU A 62 7.14 -8.82 12.64
CA LEU A 62 7.50 -10.02 11.90
C LEU A 62 6.83 -10.09 10.53
N HIS A 63 5.64 -9.52 10.36
CA HIS A 63 4.96 -9.50 9.05
C HIS A 63 5.81 -8.80 8.01
N LEU A 64 6.52 -7.73 8.38
CA LEU A 64 7.45 -7.04 7.47
C LEU A 64 8.52 -8.01 6.96
N LEU A 65 9.16 -8.77 7.85
CA LEU A 65 10.22 -9.68 7.48
C LEU A 65 9.70 -10.83 6.61
N VAL A 66 8.56 -11.41 6.99
CA VAL A 66 7.94 -12.53 6.25
C VAL A 66 7.56 -12.07 4.83
N VAL A 67 6.86 -10.94 4.72
CA VAL A 67 6.42 -10.42 3.41
C VAL A 67 7.61 -9.95 2.58
N LEU A 68 8.68 -9.43 3.22
CA LEU A 68 9.91 -9.07 2.51
C LEU A 68 10.59 -10.31 1.90
N VAL A 69 10.70 -11.40 2.64
CA VAL A 69 11.28 -12.65 2.15
C VAL A 69 10.43 -13.23 1.01
N ILE A 70 9.11 -13.31 1.20
CA ILE A 70 8.18 -13.79 0.16
C ILE A 70 8.28 -12.91 -1.09
N GLY A 71 8.21 -11.59 -0.92
CA GLY A 71 8.31 -10.62 -2.01
C GLY A 71 9.65 -10.70 -2.74
N PHE A 72 10.75 -10.93 -2.02
CA PHE A 72 12.06 -11.13 -2.61
C PHE A 72 12.10 -12.40 -3.48
N LEU A 73 11.58 -13.52 -2.98
CA LEU A 73 11.50 -14.77 -3.74
C LEU A 73 10.62 -14.62 -5.00
N MET A 74 9.47 -13.95 -4.87
CA MET A 74 8.60 -13.65 -6.02
C MET A 74 9.28 -12.72 -7.03
N ASN A 75 10.08 -11.77 -6.56
CA ASN A 75 10.84 -10.88 -7.45
C ASN A 75 11.97 -11.65 -8.19
N LEU A 76 12.63 -12.58 -7.55
CA LEU A 76 13.59 -13.48 -8.22
C LEU A 76 12.91 -14.28 -9.34
N GLY A 77 11.67 -14.72 -9.10
CA GLY A 77 10.82 -15.37 -10.10
C GLY A 77 10.23 -14.44 -11.16
N ARG A 78 10.54 -13.13 -11.13
CA ARG A 78 9.97 -12.09 -12.02
C ARG A 78 8.43 -12.00 -11.96
N MET A 79 7.82 -12.44 -10.87
CA MET A 79 6.36 -12.39 -10.68
C MET A 79 5.89 -11.03 -10.17
N VAL A 80 6.74 -10.33 -9.39
CA VAL A 80 6.42 -9.03 -8.76
C VAL A 80 7.60 -8.08 -8.92
N GLY A 81 7.31 -6.80 -9.12
CA GLY A 81 8.31 -5.73 -9.14
C GLY A 81 9.03 -5.58 -7.79
N ALA A 82 10.34 -5.27 -7.82
CA ALA A 82 11.10 -5.08 -6.58
C ALA A 82 10.55 -3.92 -5.72
N GLY A 83 10.00 -2.88 -6.35
CA GLY A 83 9.34 -1.76 -5.67
C GLY A 83 8.09 -2.20 -4.93
N ASP A 84 7.24 -2.96 -5.62
CA ASP A 84 5.97 -3.49 -5.09
C ASP A 84 6.23 -4.43 -3.90
N ALA A 85 7.21 -5.34 -4.04
CA ALA A 85 7.60 -6.26 -2.98
C ALA A 85 8.07 -5.53 -1.71
N LYS A 86 8.91 -4.51 -1.85
CA LYS A 86 9.38 -3.70 -0.71
C LYS A 86 8.25 -2.90 -0.06
N PHE A 87 7.36 -2.32 -0.86
CA PHE A 87 6.24 -1.55 -0.34
C PHE A 87 5.23 -2.46 0.35
N ALA A 88 4.91 -3.63 -0.23
CA ALA A 88 4.07 -4.65 0.39
C ALA A 88 4.66 -5.11 1.75
N ALA A 89 5.98 -5.29 1.83
CA ALA A 89 6.64 -5.61 3.09
C ALA A 89 6.51 -4.49 4.13
N ALA A 90 6.70 -3.22 3.73
CA ALA A 90 6.57 -2.08 4.65
C ALA A 90 5.13 -1.85 5.11
N MET A 91 4.13 -2.18 4.29
CA MET A 91 2.72 -2.06 4.67
C MET A 91 2.19 -3.24 5.49
N ALA A 92 2.84 -4.41 5.42
CA ALA A 92 2.37 -5.63 6.08
C ALA A 92 2.12 -5.48 7.59
N PRO A 93 2.93 -4.77 8.38
CA PRO A 93 2.70 -4.57 9.83
C PRO A 93 1.41 -3.83 10.17
N PHE A 94 0.86 -3.06 9.26
CA PHE A 94 -0.39 -2.32 9.51
C PHE A 94 -1.63 -3.24 9.50
N PHE A 95 -1.50 -4.45 8.95
CA PHE A 95 -2.56 -5.44 8.89
C PHE A 95 -2.46 -6.43 10.05
N ALA A 96 -3.59 -6.67 10.73
CA ALA A 96 -3.68 -7.75 11.69
C ALA A 96 -3.78 -9.11 10.96
N LEU A 97 -3.14 -10.14 11.49
CA LEU A 97 -3.20 -11.47 10.88
C LEU A 97 -4.63 -12.03 10.83
N GLY A 98 -5.45 -11.71 11.84
CA GLY A 98 -6.87 -12.09 11.87
C GLY A 98 -7.69 -11.52 10.72
N ASP A 99 -7.21 -10.43 10.09
CA ASP A 99 -7.88 -9.75 8.99
C ASP A 99 -7.36 -10.19 7.59
N LEU A 100 -6.62 -11.29 7.51
CA LEU A 100 -6.00 -11.73 6.25
C LEU A 100 -7.03 -11.90 5.12
N ARG A 101 -8.22 -12.43 5.43
CA ARG A 101 -9.31 -12.57 4.42
C ARG A 101 -9.79 -11.21 3.92
N LEU A 102 -9.97 -10.26 4.83
CA LEU A 102 -10.32 -8.88 4.49
C LEU A 102 -9.21 -8.24 3.64
N ALA A 103 -7.95 -8.39 4.05
CA ALA A 103 -6.80 -7.86 3.32
C ALA A 103 -6.74 -8.38 1.89
N ILE A 104 -6.96 -9.68 1.66
CA ILE A 104 -7.03 -10.27 0.31
C ILE A 104 -8.20 -9.69 -0.49
N GLY A 105 -9.37 -9.57 0.14
CA GLY A 105 -10.55 -8.95 -0.49
C GLY A 105 -10.31 -7.49 -0.88
N LEU A 106 -9.69 -6.71 0.02
CA LEU A 106 -9.32 -5.32 -0.24
C LEU A 106 -8.24 -5.20 -1.32
N LEU A 107 -7.28 -6.13 -1.38
CA LEU A 107 -6.30 -6.16 -2.47
C LEU A 107 -6.99 -6.37 -3.81
N ALA A 108 -7.88 -7.35 -3.91
CA ALA A 108 -8.64 -7.61 -5.15
C ALA A 108 -9.50 -6.39 -5.54
N ALA A 109 -10.23 -5.80 -4.59
CA ALA A 109 -11.03 -4.60 -4.83
C ALA A 109 -10.18 -3.40 -5.26
N SER A 110 -9.03 -3.20 -4.61
CA SER A 110 -8.09 -2.12 -4.94
C SER A 110 -7.44 -2.31 -6.31
N LEU A 111 -7.12 -3.54 -6.70
CA LEU A 111 -6.61 -3.85 -8.03
C LEU A 111 -7.66 -3.51 -9.12
N LEU A 112 -8.90 -3.94 -8.92
CA LEU A 112 -10.00 -3.63 -9.85
C LEU A 112 -10.30 -2.12 -9.88
N GLY A 113 -10.38 -1.47 -8.72
CA GLY A 113 -10.63 -0.05 -8.61
C GLY A 113 -9.50 0.80 -9.22
N ALA A 114 -8.25 0.44 -8.97
CA ALA A 114 -7.09 1.10 -9.55
C ALA A 114 -7.02 0.89 -11.07
N PHE A 115 -7.32 -0.31 -11.57
CA PHE A 115 -7.40 -0.57 -13.00
C PHE A 115 -8.52 0.25 -13.66
N ALA A 116 -9.71 0.24 -13.08
CA ALA A 116 -10.85 0.99 -13.61
C ALA A 116 -10.60 2.51 -13.59
N SER A 117 -10.05 3.05 -12.49
CA SER A 117 -9.74 4.47 -12.38
C SER A 117 -8.61 4.89 -13.32
N HIS A 118 -7.53 4.11 -13.43
CA HIS A 118 -6.46 4.38 -14.38
C HIS A 118 -6.97 4.41 -15.83
N ARG A 119 -7.77 3.41 -16.22
CA ARG A 119 -8.39 3.37 -17.57
C ARG A 119 -9.38 4.50 -17.77
N GLY A 120 -10.25 4.76 -16.79
CA GLY A 120 -11.26 5.83 -16.86
C GLY A 120 -10.63 7.21 -16.97
N LEU A 121 -9.60 7.50 -16.18
CA LEU A 121 -8.86 8.77 -16.25
C LEU A 121 -8.15 8.94 -17.59
N GLY A 122 -7.70 7.86 -18.22
CA GLY A 122 -7.13 7.89 -19.56
C GLY A 122 -8.14 8.30 -20.65
N LEU A 123 -9.45 8.15 -20.42
CA LEU A 123 -10.53 8.57 -21.31
C LEU A 123 -10.96 10.02 -21.10
N VAL A 124 -10.47 10.69 -20.05
CA VAL A 124 -10.79 12.10 -19.75
C VAL A 124 -9.77 13.02 -20.43
N PRO A 125 -10.10 13.70 -21.55
CA PRO A 125 -9.13 14.45 -22.34
C PRO A 125 -8.32 15.49 -21.56
N PRO A 126 -8.94 16.33 -20.68
CA PRO A 126 -8.16 17.29 -19.89
C PRO A 126 -7.13 16.65 -18.97
N PHE A 127 -7.49 15.54 -18.32
CA PHE A 127 -6.58 14.81 -17.44
C PHE A 127 -5.48 14.11 -18.24
N ARG A 128 -5.86 13.45 -19.35
CA ARG A 128 -4.91 12.75 -20.21
C ARG A 128 -3.89 13.69 -20.85
N SER A 129 -4.29 14.90 -21.25
CA SER A 129 -3.38 15.90 -21.78
C SER A 129 -2.45 16.48 -20.70
N ALA A 130 -2.98 16.77 -19.50
CA ALA A 130 -2.20 17.28 -18.37
C ALA A 130 -1.18 16.26 -17.83
N THR A 131 -1.40 14.97 -18.07
CA THR A 131 -0.54 13.85 -17.62
C THR A 131 0.09 13.09 -18.78
N ALA A 132 0.18 13.69 -19.97
CA ALA A 132 0.61 13.00 -21.21
C ALA A 132 2.02 12.38 -21.11
N GLU A 133 2.88 12.95 -20.27
CA GLU A 133 4.24 12.50 -20.02
C GLU A 133 4.37 11.35 -19.00
N TRP A 134 3.26 10.95 -18.36
CA TRP A 134 3.32 9.88 -17.35
C TRP A 134 3.65 8.54 -17.99
N GLU A 135 4.62 7.83 -17.39
CA GLU A 135 5.10 6.54 -17.87
C GLU A 135 4.01 5.45 -17.87
N SER A 136 3.05 5.52 -16.92
CA SER A 136 1.94 4.55 -16.85
C SER A 136 1.05 4.53 -18.09
N TRP A 137 1.05 5.59 -18.91
CA TRP A 137 0.33 5.62 -20.18
C TRP A 137 1.10 4.97 -21.35
N ARG A 138 2.42 4.85 -21.20
CA ARG A 138 3.32 4.36 -22.26
C ARG A 138 3.67 2.90 -22.07
N ARG A 139 3.67 2.43 -20.81
CA ARG A 139 4.00 1.04 -20.48
C ARG A 139 2.77 0.14 -20.59
N ARG A 140 3.03 -1.16 -20.84
CA ARG A 140 2.00 -2.20 -20.78
C ARG A 140 1.72 -2.65 -19.35
N ASP A 141 2.70 -2.46 -18.46
CA ASP A 141 2.60 -2.82 -17.06
C ASP A 141 1.62 -1.90 -16.34
N PHE A 142 0.93 -2.45 -15.36
CA PHE A 142 -0.02 -1.72 -14.53
C PHE A 142 0.69 -1.12 -13.30
N PRO A 143 0.40 0.14 -12.89
CA PRO A 143 0.98 0.74 -11.70
C PRO A 143 0.41 0.09 -10.43
N MET A 144 1.09 -0.96 -9.92
CA MET A 144 0.68 -1.73 -8.75
C MET A 144 0.68 -0.90 -7.48
N GLY A 145 1.57 0.10 -7.37
CA GLY A 145 1.64 1.01 -6.22
C GLY A 145 0.35 1.78 -5.98
N LEU A 146 -0.44 2.07 -7.03
CA LEU A 146 -1.77 2.67 -6.89
C LEU A 146 -2.73 1.73 -6.15
N ALA A 147 -2.73 0.44 -6.50
CA ALA A 147 -3.58 -0.56 -5.86
C ALA A 147 -3.16 -0.84 -4.42
N LEU A 148 -1.85 -0.99 -4.16
CA LEU A 148 -1.31 -1.23 -2.83
C LEU A 148 -1.57 -0.06 -1.88
N ALA A 149 -1.40 1.18 -2.37
CA ALA A 149 -1.72 2.39 -1.62
C ALA A 149 -3.22 2.46 -1.28
N GLY A 150 -4.09 2.16 -2.25
CA GLY A 150 -5.53 2.09 -2.05
C GLY A 150 -5.92 1.04 -1.01
N MET A 151 -5.37 -0.17 -1.10
CA MET A 151 -5.60 -1.24 -0.14
C MET A 151 -5.25 -0.81 1.29
N LEU A 152 -4.09 -0.20 1.49
CA LEU A 152 -3.63 0.23 2.82
C LEU A 152 -4.54 1.30 3.43
N ILE A 153 -4.92 2.31 2.65
CA ILE A 153 -5.83 3.37 3.09
C ILE A 153 -7.21 2.78 3.41
N LEU A 154 -7.77 1.96 2.51
CA LEU A 154 -9.08 1.35 2.70
C LEU A 154 -9.12 0.46 3.94
N TYR A 155 -8.07 -0.32 4.21
CA TYR A 155 -8.00 -1.15 5.40
C TYR A 155 -8.09 -0.32 6.69
N LEU A 156 -7.33 0.76 6.79
CA LEU A 156 -7.37 1.65 7.97
C LEU A 156 -8.73 2.35 8.10
N LEU A 157 -9.35 2.75 6.99
CA LEU A 157 -10.68 3.33 7.01
C LEU A 157 -11.75 2.32 7.45
N VAL A 158 -11.69 1.08 6.96
CA VAL A 158 -12.60 0.01 7.39
C VAL A 158 -12.42 -0.27 8.88
N ALA A 159 -11.18 -0.29 9.39
CA ALA A 159 -10.92 -0.47 10.81
C ALA A 159 -11.52 0.64 11.69
N ILE A 160 -11.60 1.88 11.18
CA ILE A 160 -12.25 3.00 11.88
C ILE A 160 -13.78 2.86 11.85
N LEU A 161 -14.34 2.42 10.72
CA LEU A 161 -15.79 2.36 10.51
C LEU A 161 -16.45 1.12 11.15
N ASP A 162 -15.69 0.06 11.40
CA ASP A 162 -16.15 -1.21 11.95
C ASP A 162 -16.19 -1.21 13.52
N GLY A 163 -15.70 -0.17 14.15
CA GLY A 163 -15.70 0.00 15.62
C GLY A 163 -16.58 1.12 16.08
#